data_7449e84e0eda3b464ac1d5d780dcf4e6
#
_entry.id   7449e84e0eda3b464ac1d5d780dcf4e6
#
_cell.length_a   1.000
_cell.length_b   1.000
_cell.length_c   1.000
_cell.angle_alpha   90.00
_cell.angle_beta   90.00
_cell.angle_gamma   90.00
#
_symmetry.space_group_name_H-M   'P 1'
#
loop_
_entity.id
_entity.type
_entity.pdbx_description
1 polymer ?
#
loop_
_entity_poly.entity_id
_entity_poly.type
_entity_poly.pdbx_seq_one_letter_code
_entity_poly.pdbx_strand_id
1 'polypeptide(L)'
;VKGELKIEGVRLMPDSTVFQQWKAIDSLPRTYVKAEIVMIDFKGVNLTWRWSYKELHFNTFEIKDPRIEVFDSYYSGRVEKKVRHADTKSLYEVISPYINVLSVRTLNLSNASVSYTVENPVTPIVYGLDDVSFRAYGFLLDKNSSQSGKLLYCDNFEFVTNQPQTLLANNDFLLKTDSIKLSTQDSIIYIEKIRLIPQDSLWTETKQRPDSYVDAQVRTVEVN
;
A
#
# COMPACT_ATOMS: atom_id res chain seq x y z
N VAL A 1 -0.26 12.70 31.29
CA VAL A 1 0.84 11.72 31.20
C VAL A 1 1.17 11.61 29.72
N LYS A 2 2.40 11.98 29.32
CA LYS A 2 2.86 11.72 27.95
C LYS A 2 3.32 10.25 27.92
N GLY A 3 2.42 9.36 27.52
CA GLY A 3 2.74 7.95 27.36
C GLY A 3 3.50 7.70 26.07
N GLU A 4 4.41 6.73 26.11
CA GLU A 4 5.02 6.09 24.95
C GLU A 4 4.60 4.62 24.93
N LEU A 5 4.31 4.09 23.76
CA LEU A 5 4.00 2.68 23.54
C LEU A 5 4.82 2.20 22.36
N LYS A 6 5.59 1.16 22.56
CA LYS A 6 6.38 0.51 21.51
C LYS A 6 5.93 -0.93 21.37
N ILE A 7 5.70 -1.35 20.14
CA ILE A 7 5.32 -2.71 19.78
C ILE A 7 6.33 -3.22 18.76
N GLU A 8 6.90 -4.39 19.00
CA GLU A 8 7.89 -4.99 18.13
C GLU A 8 7.40 -6.34 17.58
N GLY A 9 7.80 -6.65 16.35
CA GLY A 9 7.55 -7.95 15.73
C GLY A 9 6.07 -8.23 15.43
N VAL A 10 5.34 -7.25 14.90
CA VAL A 10 3.93 -7.43 14.52
C VAL A 10 3.82 -8.23 13.23
N ARG A 11 2.98 -9.25 13.22
CA ARG A 11 2.67 -10.03 12.03
C ARG A 11 1.16 -10.11 11.81
N LEU A 12 0.73 -9.80 10.58
CA LEU A 12 -0.61 -10.03 10.08
C LEU A 12 -0.53 -11.12 9.01
N MET A 13 -1.15 -12.23 9.26
CA MET A 13 -1.19 -13.36 8.32
C MET A 13 -2.60 -13.94 8.30
N PRO A 14 -3.08 -14.43 7.14
CA PRO A 14 -4.31 -15.22 7.11
C PRO A 14 -4.18 -16.42 8.05
N ASP A 15 -5.26 -16.75 8.75
CA ASP A 15 -5.30 -17.99 9.54
C ASP A 15 -5.07 -19.19 8.62
N SER A 16 -4.01 -19.96 8.90
CA SER A 16 -3.57 -21.05 8.01
C SER A 16 -4.63 -22.12 7.83
N THR A 17 -5.39 -22.44 8.88
CA THR A 17 -6.42 -23.47 8.84
C THR A 17 -7.61 -23.00 8.01
N VAL A 18 -8.10 -21.80 8.26
CA VAL A 18 -9.21 -21.19 7.52
C VAL A 18 -8.81 -20.96 6.06
N PHE A 19 -7.58 -20.52 5.81
CA PHE A 19 -7.06 -20.30 4.46
C PHE A 19 -7.03 -21.60 3.64
N GLN A 20 -6.55 -22.71 4.21
CA GLN A 20 -6.54 -24.02 3.55
C GLN A 20 -7.96 -24.55 3.29
N GLN A 21 -8.88 -24.37 4.24
CA GLN A 21 -10.29 -24.74 4.04
C GLN A 21 -10.90 -23.97 2.87
N TRP A 22 -10.71 -22.65 2.81
CA TRP A 22 -11.22 -21.82 1.72
C TRP A 22 -10.59 -22.19 0.38
N LYS A 23 -9.29 -22.52 0.37
CA LYS A 23 -8.59 -22.99 -0.82
C LYS A 23 -9.16 -24.31 -1.33
N ALA A 24 -9.47 -25.26 -0.44
CA ALA A 24 -10.02 -26.57 -0.78
C ALA A 24 -11.41 -26.50 -1.42
N ILE A 25 -12.22 -25.50 -1.07
CA ILE A 25 -13.58 -25.29 -1.59
C ILE A 25 -13.65 -24.16 -2.64
N ASP A 26 -12.52 -23.72 -3.17
CA ASP A 26 -12.41 -22.63 -4.15
C ASP A 26 -13.14 -21.33 -3.71
N SER A 27 -13.07 -21.03 -2.43
CA SER A 27 -13.71 -19.87 -1.78
C SER A 27 -12.71 -18.87 -1.19
N LEU A 28 -11.47 -18.87 -1.66
CA LEU A 28 -10.49 -17.86 -1.24
C LEU A 28 -11.01 -16.45 -1.49
N PRO A 29 -10.77 -15.50 -0.58
CA PRO A 29 -11.03 -14.10 -0.88
C PRO A 29 -10.22 -13.71 -2.11
N ARG A 30 -10.80 -12.85 -2.96
CA ARG A 30 -10.10 -12.35 -4.15
C ARG A 30 -8.77 -11.70 -3.79
N THR A 31 -8.77 -10.94 -2.72
CA THR A 31 -7.59 -10.23 -2.25
C THR A 31 -7.32 -10.58 -0.79
N TYR A 32 -6.07 -10.88 -0.46
CA TYR A 32 -5.62 -11.05 0.91
C TYR A 32 -4.28 -10.37 1.13
N VAL A 33 -3.98 -10.06 2.39
CA VAL A 33 -2.79 -9.29 2.77
C VAL A 33 -1.99 -10.07 3.81
N LYS A 34 -0.68 -10.05 3.65
CA LYS A 34 0.28 -10.40 4.70
C LYS A 34 1.07 -9.16 5.04
N ALA A 35 1.37 -8.96 6.32
CA ALA A 35 2.24 -7.87 6.74
C ALA A 35 3.13 -8.30 7.89
N GLU A 36 4.37 -7.88 7.82
CA GLU A 36 5.35 -7.98 8.90
C GLU A 36 5.86 -6.58 9.19
N ILE A 37 5.87 -6.18 10.45
CA ILE A 37 6.31 -4.86 10.88
C ILE A 37 7.33 -5.04 11.99
N VAL A 38 8.52 -4.52 11.80
CA VAL A 38 9.60 -4.65 12.79
C VAL A 38 9.26 -3.86 14.04
N MET A 39 8.79 -2.62 13.88
CA MET A 39 8.48 -1.76 15.02
C MET A 39 7.36 -0.78 14.72
N ILE A 40 6.49 -0.62 15.71
CA ILE A 40 5.49 0.45 15.78
C ILE A 40 5.76 1.24 17.05
N ASP A 41 5.92 2.57 16.93
CA ASP A 41 6.21 3.47 18.04
C ASP A 41 5.14 4.58 18.11
N PHE A 42 4.51 4.70 19.26
CA PHE A 42 3.50 5.72 19.56
C PHE A 42 4.03 6.67 20.62
N LYS A 43 4.10 7.95 20.31
CA LYS A 43 4.56 8.99 21.26
C LYS A 43 3.49 10.01 21.52
N GLY A 44 3.45 10.48 22.76
CA GLY A 44 2.50 11.49 23.22
C GLY A 44 1.07 10.98 23.16
N VAL A 45 0.87 9.76 23.65
CA VAL A 45 -0.44 9.11 23.70
C VAL A 45 -1.34 9.85 24.69
N ASN A 46 -2.50 10.24 24.24
CA ASN A 46 -3.55 10.80 25.09
C ASN A 46 -4.87 10.07 24.81
N LEU A 47 -5.38 9.40 25.80
CA LEU A 47 -6.64 8.66 25.76
C LEU A 47 -7.68 9.37 26.62
N THR A 48 -8.74 9.85 25.99
CA THR A 48 -9.92 10.35 26.69
C THR A 48 -11.00 9.28 26.64
N TRP A 49 -11.39 8.81 27.83
CA TRP A 49 -12.42 7.80 27.97
C TRP A 49 -13.61 8.35 28.77
N ARG A 50 -14.76 8.44 28.13
CA ARG A 50 -16.06 8.74 28.74
C ARG A 50 -17.02 7.64 28.35
N TRP A 51 -17.96 7.28 29.18
CA TRP A 51 -18.91 6.14 29.07
C TRP A 51 -19.28 5.68 27.63
N SER A 52 -19.62 6.62 26.74
CA SER A 52 -20.01 6.35 25.36
C SER A 52 -19.06 6.99 24.31
N TYR A 53 -17.97 7.63 24.75
CA TYR A 53 -17.13 8.42 23.87
C TYR A 53 -15.65 8.20 24.20
N LYS A 54 -14.90 7.75 23.20
CA LYS A 54 -13.49 7.40 23.31
C LYS A 54 -12.69 8.14 22.25
N GLU A 55 -11.71 8.91 22.68
CA GLU A 55 -10.77 9.60 21.81
C GLU A 55 -9.36 9.13 22.05
N LEU A 56 -8.62 8.91 20.98
CA LEU A 56 -7.24 8.50 21.01
C LEU A 56 -6.41 9.46 20.15
N HIS A 57 -5.48 10.15 20.80
CA HIS A 57 -4.62 11.14 20.15
C HIS A 57 -3.16 10.74 20.30
N PHE A 58 -2.41 10.85 19.22
CA PHE A 58 -0.96 10.65 19.18
C PHE A 58 -0.27 11.91 18.68
N ASN A 59 0.87 12.26 19.27
CA ASN A 59 1.75 13.26 18.68
C ASN A 59 2.49 12.67 17.49
N THR A 60 3.04 11.45 17.68
CA THR A 60 3.75 10.74 16.61
C THR A 60 3.33 9.28 16.59
N PHE A 61 3.08 8.78 15.41
CA PHE A 61 2.90 7.37 15.10
C PHE A 61 3.94 6.99 14.04
N GLU A 62 4.86 6.12 14.41
CA GLU A 62 5.97 5.70 13.55
C GLU A 62 5.91 4.19 13.30
N ILE A 63 6.01 3.80 12.03
CA ILE A 63 6.09 2.41 11.57
C ILE A 63 7.43 2.25 10.87
N LYS A 64 8.24 1.31 11.32
CA LYS A 64 9.57 1.04 10.75
C LYS A 64 9.65 -0.34 10.11
N ASP A 65 10.28 -0.37 8.96
CA ASP A 65 10.59 -1.58 8.19
C ASP A 65 9.36 -2.50 7.99
N PRO A 66 8.19 -1.96 7.60
CA PRO A 66 7.07 -2.82 7.29
C PRO A 66 7.27 -3.50 5.93
N ARG A 67 6.99 -4.80 5.89
CA ARG A 67 6.86 -5.56 4.66
C ARG A 67 5.40 -5.90 4.47
N ILE A 68 4.81 -5.44 3.38
CA ILE A 68 3.39 -5.63 3.06
C ILE A 68 3.29 -6.38 1.73
N GLU A 69 2.65 -7.52 1.73
CA GLU A 69 2.40 -8.34 0.56
C GLU A 69 0.89 -8.41 0.31
N VAL A 70 0.45 -7.92 -0.83
CA VAL A 70 -0.94 -7.98 -1.28
C VAL A 70 -1.05 -9.01 -2.38
N PHE A 71 -1.92 -9.96 -2.24
CA PHE A 71 -2.18 -11.01 -3.23
C PHE A 71 -3.58 -10.82 -3.81
N ASP A 72 -3.68 -10.81 -5.13
CA ASP A 72 -4.94 -10.82 -5.88
C ASP A 72 -5.01 -12.12 -6.67
N SER A 73 -5.92 -13.01 -6.27
CA SER A 73 -6.11 -14.29 -6.95
C SER A 73 -7.09 -14.11 -8.12
N TYR A 74 -6.53 -14.04 -9.33
CA TYR A 74 -7.31 -14.03 -10.56
C TYR A 74 -7.67 -15.46 -10.97
N TYR A 75 -8.79 -15.98 -10.46
CA TYR A 75 -9.36 -17.22 -10.99
C TYR A 75 -10.16 -16.95 -12.26
N SER A 76 -9.59 -17.35 -13.41
CA SER A 76 -10.18 -17.23 -14.75
C SER A 76 -11.47 -18.02 -14.99
N GLY A 77 -12.08 -18.61 -13.96
CA GLY A 77 -13.30 -19.41 -14.03
C GLY A 77 -14.51 -18.86 -13.30
N ARG A 78 -14.35 -17.80 -12.52
CA ARG A 78 -15.53 -17.16 -11.91
C ARG A 78 -16.21 -16.29 -12.97
N VAL A 79 -17.30 -16.83 -13.55
CA VAL A 79 -18.37 -15.99 -14.10
C VAL A 79 -18.56 -14.83 -13.12
N GLU A 80 -18.43 -13.59 -13.62
CA GLU A 80 -18.74 -12.40 -12.85
C GLU A 80 -20.12 -12.54 -12.23
N LYS A 81 -20.21 -13.19 -11.08
CA LYS A 81 -21.35 -12.96 -10.20
C LYS A 81 -21.25 -11.47 -9.92
N LYS A 82 -22.19 -10.68 -10.49
CA LYS A 82 -22.37 -9.26 -10.16
C LYS A 82 -21.93 -9.07 -8.75
N VAL A 83 -20.77 -8.44 -8.58
CA VAL A 83 -20.27 -8.06 -7.26
C VAL A 83 -21.40 -7.20 -6.73
N ARG A 84 -22.25 -7.77 -5.87
CA ARG A 84 -23.08 -6.94 -5.00
C ARG A 84 -22.02 -6.04 -4.38
N HIS A 85 -22.13 -4.75 -4.61
CA HIS A 85 -21.31 -3.78 -3.89
C HIS A 85 -21.45 -4.19 -2.43
N ALA A 86 -20.49 -4.93 -1.94
CA ALA A 86 -20.35 -5.15 -0.51
C ALA A 86 -20.31 -3.72 0.02
N ASP A 87 -21.24 -3.37 0.90
CA ASP A 87 -21.25 -2.07 1.56
C ASP A 87 -19.82 -1.86 2.06
N THR A 88 -19.04 -1.10 1.30
CA THR A 88 -17.63 -0.83 1.63
C THR A 88 -17.69 0.14 2.79
N LYS A 89 -17.67 -0.43 3.99
CA LYS A 89 -17.62 0.37 5.21
C LYS A 89 -16.42 1.30 5.12
N SER A 90 -16.65 2.55 5.38
CA SER A 90 -15.56 3.52 5.51
C SER A 90 -14.62 3.08 6.65
N LEU A 91 -13.37 3.54 6.62
CA LEU A 91 -12.43 3.25 7.71
C LEU A 91 -12.99 3.68 9.08
N TYR A 92 -13.73 4.80 9.13
CA TYR A 92 -14.41 5.24 10.33
C TYR A 92 -15.46 4.25 10.81
N GLU A 93 -16.30 3.72 9.92
CA GLU A 93 -17.32 2.71 10.30
C GLU A 93 -16.73 1.42 10.85
N VAL A 94 -15.51 1.07 10.42
CA VAL A 94 -14.79 -0.11 10.95
C VAL A 94 -14.29 0.14 12.36
N ILE A 95 -13.74 1.34 12.67
CA ILE A 95 -13.13 1.61 13.97
C ILE A 95 -14.07 2.24 14.99
N SER A 96 -15.17 2.88 14.55
CA SER A 96 -16.11 3.64 15.40
C SER A 96 -16.72 2.82 16.56
N PRO A 97 -16.92 1.49 16.48
CA PRO A 97 -17.35 0.70 17.64
C PRO A 97 -16.34 0.73 18.80
N TYR A 98 -15.08 0.99 18.49
CA TYR A 98 -13.98 0.97 19.47
C TYR A 98 -13.53 2.37 19.86
N ILE A 99 -13.41 3.28 18.89
CA ILE A 99 -12.85 4.63 19.05
C ILE A 99 -13.68 5.61 18.22
N ASN A 100 -14.14 6.70 18.83
CA ASN A 100 -14.95 7.72 18.15
C ASN A 100 -14.09 8.76 17.41
N VAL A 101 -12.89 9.02 17.93
CA VAL A 101 -11.92 9.93 17.31
C VAL A 101 -10.54 9.32 17.41
N LEU A 102 -9.86 9.23 16.27
CA LEU A 102 -8.46 8.88 16.18
C LEU A 102 -7.71 10.03 15.51
N SER A 103 -6.75 10.64 16.19
CA SER A 103 -5.92 11.68 15.60
C SER A 103 -4.44 11.40 15.79
N VAL A 104 -3.66 11.72 14.74
CA VAL A 104 -2.21 11.62 14.75
C VAL A 104 -1.64 12.91 14.17
N ARG A 105 -0.84 13.64 14.93
CA ARG A 105 -0.23 14.87 14.45
C ARG A 105 0.79 14.60 13.35
N THR A 106 1.65 13.58 13.52
CA THR A 106 2.63 13.16 12.54
C THR A 106 2.65 11.63 12.46
N LEU A 107 2.34 11.10 11.29
CA LEU A 107 2.45 9.69 10.96
C LEU A 107 3.67 9.52 10.06
N ASN A 108 4.58 8.64 10.44
CA ASN A 108 5.78 8.30 9.68
C ASN A 108 5.79 6.79 9.38
N LEU A 109 6.00 6.46 8.14
CA LEU A 109 6.33 5.11 7.70
C LEU A 109 7.69 5.20 7.01
N SER A 110 8.63 4.40 7.43
CA SER A 110 10.00 4.42 6.90
C SER A 110 10.46 3.03 6.48
N ASN A 111 11.22 3.01 5.39
CA ASN A 111 11.86 1.82 4.85
C ASN A 111 10.85 0.67 4.60
N ALA A 112 9.68 0.99 4.03
CA ALA A 112 8.67 0.01 3.73
C ALA A 112 8.97 -0.73 2.44
N SER A 113 8.65 -2.03 2.41
CA SER A 113 8.58 -2.84 1.20
C SER A 113 7.13 -3.25 0.96
N VAL A 114 6.62 -2.97 -0.23
CA VAL A 114 5.25 -3.29 -0.63
C VAL A 114 5.29 -4.10 -1.91
N SER A 115 4.67 -5.27 -1.92
CA SER A 115 4.49 -6.05 -3.13
C SER A 115 3.01 -6.33 -3.41
N TYR A 116 2.64 -6.27 -4.68
CA TYR A 116 1.33 -6.66 -5.18
C TYR A 116 1.50 -7.80 -6.17
N THR A 117 0.98 -8.97 -5.83
CA THR A 117 1.08 -10.19 -6.63
C THR A 117 -0.28 -10.52 -7.23
N VAL A 118 -0.36 -10.50 -8.54
CA VAL A 118 -1.51 -11.08 -9.26
C VAL A 118 -1.22 -12.56 -9.48
N GLU A 119 -1.94 -13.41 -8.76
CA GLU A 119 -1.81 -14.86 -8.91
C GLU A 119 -2.45 -15.29 -10.24
N ASN A 120 -1.60 -15.73 -11.18
CA ASN A 120 -2.02 -16.29 -12.45
C ASN A 120 -1.62 -17.77 -12.47
N PRO A 121 -2.46 -18.69 -13.01
CA PRO A 121 -2.14 -20.12 -13.09
C PRO A 121 -0.86 -20.45 -13.83
N VAL A 122 -0.42 -19.59 -14.75
CA VAL A 122 0.78 -19.82 -15.56
C VAL A 122 2.01 -19.19 -14.93
N THR A 123 1.94 -17.90 -14.62
CA THR A 123 3.07 -17.16 -14.03
C THR A 123 2.53 -15.98 -13.23
N PRO A 124 2.79 -15.88 -11.92
CA PRO A 124 2.37 -14.75 -11.14
C PRO A 124 3.07 -13.46 -11.61
N ILE A 125 2.33 -12.37 -11.64
CA ILE A 125 2.88 -11.04 -11.93
C ILE A 125 3.07 -10.33 -10.60
N VAL A 126 4.29 -9.87 -10.34
CA VAL A 126 4.65 -9.19 -9.09
C VAL A 126 5.05 -7.75 -9.39
N TYR A 127 4.38 -6.83 -8.75
CA TYR A 127 4.74 -5.41 -8.71
C TYR A 127 5.30 -5.11 -7.33
N GLY A 128 6.46 -4.48 -7.26
CA GLY A 128 7.13 -4.19 -5.99
C GLY A 128 7.58 -2.74 -5.88
N LEU A 129 7.50 -2.20 -4.68
CA LEU A 129 8.09 -0.94 -4.27
C LEU A 129 8.91 -1.21 -3.02
N ASP A 130 10.18 -0.89 -3.07
CA ASP A 130 11.11 -0.97 -1.94
C ASP A 130 11.52 0.44 -1.51
N ASP A 131 12.06 0.54 -0.29
CA ASP A 131 12.51 1.79 0.29
C ASP A 131 11.44 2.90 0.21
N VAL A 132 10.21 2.53 0.56
CA VAL A 132 9.08 3.44 0.60
C VAL A 132 9.08 4.19 1.91
N SER A 133 9.04 5.52 1.81
CA SER A 133 8.83 6.42 2.93
C SER A 133 7.52 7.19 2.74
N PHE A 134 6.73 7.25 3.80
CA PHE A 134 5.49 8.02 3.81
C PHE A 134 5.42 8.84 5.09
N ARG A 135 5.09 10.12 4.96
CA ARG A 135 4.87 11.02 6.08
C ARG A 135 3.57 11.75 5.89
N ALA A 136 2.72 11.73 6.91
CA ALA A 136 1.47 12.46 6.89
C ALA A 136 1.32 13.35 8.12
N TYR A 137 0.65 14.46 7.94
CA TYR A 137 0.41 15.45 8.97
C TYR A 137 -1.09 15.68 9.16
N GLY A 138 -1.51 15.83 10.42
CA GLY A 138 -2.88 16.15 10.75
C GLY A 138 -3.87 15.04 10.37
N PHE A 139 -3.47 13.77 10.52
CA PHE A 139 -4.41 12.66 10.35
C PHE A 139 -5.53 12.75 11.37
N LEU A 140 -6.76 12.76 10.89
CA LEU A 140 -7.96 12.79 11.71
C LEU A 140 -9.01 11.86 11.15
N LEU A 141 -9.46 10.93 11.98
CA LEU A 141 -10.53 10.02 11.65
C LEU A 141 -11.64 10.15 12.71
N ASP A 142 -12.76 10.72 12.29
CA ASP A 142 -13.97 10.96 13.07
C ASP A 142 -15.23 10.76 12.19
N LYS A 143 -16.40 11.03 12.74
CA LYS A 143 -17.68 10.90 12.03
C LYS A 143 -17.81 11.79 10.79
N ASN A 144 -17.03 12.88 10.69
CA ASN A 144 -17.09 13.82 9.57
C ASN A 144 -16.00 13.55 8.53
N SER A 145 -15.09 12.63 8.80
CA SER A 145 -13.88 12.41 7.98
C SER A 145 -14.20 11.98 6.55
N SER A 146 -15.28 11.21 6.33
CA SER A 146 -15.73 10.83 4.98
C SER A 146 -16.21 12.01 4.13
N GLN A 147 -16.58 13.13 4.76
CA GLN A 147 -17.08 14.34 4.09
C GLN A 147 -16.01 15.44 4.02
N SER A 148 -14.85 15.23 4.61
CA SER A 148 -13.81 16.27 4.73
C SER A 148 -13.12 16.62 3.41
N GLY A 149 -13.23 15.76 2.39
CA GLY A 149 -12.50 15.90 1.11
C GLY A 149 -10.98 15.69 1.23
N LYS A 150 -10.47 15.36 2.43
CA LYS A 150 -9.04 15.14 2.66
C LYS A 150 -8.60 13.79 2.13
N LEU A 151 -7.53 13.78 1.34
CA LEU A 151 -6.89 12.54 0.92
C LEU A 151 -6.28 11.82 2.13
N LEU A 152 -6.52 10.53 2.24
CA LEU A 152 -6.02 9.69 3.33
C LEU A 152 -6.32 10.24 4.74
N TYR A 153 -7.37 11.08 4.87
CA TYR A 153 -7.78 11.74 6.12
C TYR A 153 -6.71 12.67 6.73
N CYS A 154 -5.73 13.13 5.93
CA CYS A 154 -4.61 13.96 6.36
C CYS A 154 -4.74 15.39 5.83
N ASP A 155 -4.11 16.35 6.53
CA ASP A 155 -3.96 17.71 6.02
C ASP A 155 -3.00 17.71 4.83
N ASN A 156 -1.84 17.08 5.00
CA ASN A 156 -0.81 16.95 3.98
C ASN A 156 -0.11 15.60 4.11
N PHE A 157 0.45 15.10 3.03
CA PHE A 157 1.35 13.96 3.06
C PHE A 157 2.45 14.06 2.00
N GLU A 158 3.53 13.36 2.27
CA GLU A 158 4.67 13.15 1.38
C GLU A 158 4.89 11.64 1.24
N PHE A 159 5.07 11.20 0.01
CA PHE A 159 5.44 9.83 -0.34
C PHE A 159 6.72 9.87 -1.15
N VAL A 160 7.68 9.03 -0.81
CA VAL A 160 8.93 8.86 -1.55
C VAL A 160 9.20 7.37 -1.70
N THR A 161 9.61 6.96 -2.88
CA THR A 161 10.18 5.62 -3.11
C THR A 161 11.41 5.73 -3.98
N ASN A 162 12.43 4.95 -3.67
CA ASN A 162 13.68 4.91 -4.41
C ASN A 162 13.75 3.64 -5.26
N GLN A 163 14.27 3.80 -6.47
CA GLN A 163 14.49 2.73 -7.44
C GLN A 163 13.27 1.82 -7.72
N PRO A 164 12.04 2.36 -7.82
CA PRO A 164 10.91 1.52 -8.19
C PRO A 164 11.09 0.96 -9.59
N GLN A 165 10.69 -0.30 -9.73
CA GLN A 165 10.74 -0.99 -11.00
C GLN A 165 9.51 -1.87 -11.20
N THR A 166 9.07 -2.00 -12.44
CA THR A 166 7.94 -2.86 -12.80
C THR A 166 8.10 -3.42 -14.21
N LEU A 167 7.58 -4.62 -14.43
CA LEU A 167 7.55 -5.23 -15.76
C LEU A 167 6.28 -4.77 -16.49
N LEU A 168 6.41 -4.46 -17.75
CA LEU A 168 5.34 -4.02 -18.65
C LEU A 168 5.23 -4.95 -19.87
N ALA A 169 4.08 -4.91 -20.52
CA ALA A 169 3.83 -5.61 -21.79
C ALA A 169 4.20 -7.11 -21.73
N ASN A 170 3.53 -7.87 -20.86
CA ASN A 170 3.80 -9.31 -20.69
C ASN A 170 5.25 -9.64 -20.32
N ASN A 171 5.91 -8.77 -19.57
CA ASN A 171 7.30 -8.85 -19.15
C ASN A 171 8.33 -8.56 -20.26
N ASP A 172 7.93 -8.00 -21.38
CA ASP A 172 8.85 -7.68 -22.46
C ASP A 172 9.72 -6.44 -22.16
N PHE A 173 9.24 -5.58 -21.26
CA PHE A 173 9.95 -4.35 -20.87
C PHE A 173 10.02 -4.20 -19.36
N LEU A 174 11.14 -3.69 -18.90
CA LEU A 174 11.36 -3.27 -17.51
C LEU A 174 11.33 -1.74 -17.44
N LEU A 175 10.33 -1.20 -16.72
CA LEU A 175 10.28 0.21 -16.38
C LEU A 175 11.01 0.41 -15.06
N LYS A 176 12.01 1.29 -15.05
CA LYS A 176 12.76 1.70 -13.85
C LYS A 176 12.74 3.20 -13.69
N THR A 177 12.73 3.66 -12.44
CA THR A 177 13.02 5.05 -12.09
C THR A 177 14.03 5.11 -10.96
N ASP A 178 14.75 6.23 -10.82
CA ASP A 178 15.67 6.42 -9.69
C ASP A 178 14.90 6.82 -8.43
N SER A 179 13.88 7.68 -8.57
CA SER A 179 12.99 8.04 -7.47
C SER A 179 11.62 8.52 -7.95
N ILE A 180 10.62 8.35 -7.10
CA ILE A 180 9.31 8.98 -7.23
C ILE A 180 9.03 9.71 -5.91
N LYS A 181 8.71 11.00 -6.01
CA LYS A 181 8.26 11.82 -4.88
C LYS A 181 6.89 12.41 -5.19
N LEU A 182 5.98 12.32 -4.22
CA LEU A 182 4.68 12.98 -4.26
C LEU A 182 4.54 13.78 -2.97
N SER A 183 4.18 15.06 -3.08
CA SER A 183 3.94 15.96 -1.95
C SER A 183 2.65 16.73 -2.19
N THR A 184 1.68 16.55 -1.30
CA THR A 184 0.44 17.34 -1.36
C THR A 184 0.63 18.74 -0.81
N GLN A 185 1.59 18.95 0.08
CA GLN A 185 1.93 20.26 0.59
C GLN A 185 2.50 21.18 -0.49
N ASP A 186 3.38 20.62 -1.33
CA ASP A 186 4.04 21.35 -2.41
C ASP A 186 3.25 21.27 -3.72
N SER A 187 2.20 20.42 -3.76
CA SER A 187 1.42 20.08 -4.96
C SER A 187 2.29 19.54 -6.10
N ILE A 188 3.27 18.70 -5.77
CA ILE A 188 4.28 18.19 -6.71
C ILE A 188 4.16 16.67 -6.85
N ILE A 189 4.29 16.20 -8.11
CA ILE A 189 4.71 14.84 -8.45
C ILE A 189 6.03 14.95 -9.20
N TYR A 190 7.08 14.37 -8.64
CA TYR A 190 8.42 14.38 -9.21
C TYR A 190 8.87 12.95 -9.47
N ILE A 191 9.32 12.66 -10.71
CA ILE A 191 9.87 11.36 -11.11
C ILE A 191 11.22 11.58 -11.76
N GLU A 192 12.23 10.89 -11.26
CA GLU A 192 13.60 11.03 -11.72
C GLU A 192 14.03 9.81 -12.53
N LYS A 193 14.65 10.06 -13.69
CA LYS A 193 15.30 9.07 -14.58
C LYS A 193 14.42 7.86 -14.90
N ILE A 194 13.34 8.11 -15.60
CA ILE A 194 12.51 7.03 -16.15
C ILE A 194 13.28 6.33 -17.26
N ARG A 195 13.42 5.02 -17.16
CA ARG A 195 14.03 4.17 -18.18
C ARG A 195 13.11 3.03 -18.54
N LEU A 196 12.89 2.82 -19.81
CA LEU A 196 12.20 1.67 -20.36
C LEU A 196 13.24 0.75 -21.01
N ILE A 197 13.47 -0.41 -20.43
CA ILE A 197 14.55 -1.32 -20.79
C ILE A 197 13.92 -2.60 -21.33
N PRO A 198 14.18 -2.98 -22.59
CA PRO A 198 13.74 -4.26 -23.13
C PRO A 198 14.40 -5.42 -22.39
N GLN A 199 13.66 -6.51 -22.19
CA GLN A 199 14.15 -7.72 -21.52
C GLN A 199 14.63 -8.75 -22.57
N ASP A 200 15.83 -8.56 -23.10
CA ASP A 200 16.42 -9.45 -24.14
C ASP A 200 16.48 -10.93 -23.71
N SER A 201 16.62 -11.20 -22.41
CA SER A 201 16.69 -12.56 -21.88
C SER A 201 15.39 -13.37 -22.02
N LEU A 202 14.28 -12.70 -22.31
CA LEU A 202 12.98 -13.35 -22.52
C LEU A 202 12.76 -13.74 -23.99
N TRP A 203 13.60 -13.26 -24.92
CA TRP A 203 13.51 -13.59 -26.33
C TRP A 203 14.41 -14.79 -26.64
N THR A 204 13.95 -15.96 -26.26
CA THR A 204 14.55 -17.21 -26.71
C THR A 204 14.26 -17.41 -28.19
N GLU A 205 15.00 -18.27 -28.86
CA GLU A 205 14.87 -18.57 -30.32
C GLU A 205 13.44 -18.90 -30.79
N THR A 206 12.53 -19.19 -29.85
CA THR A 206 11.11 -19.51 -30.13
C THR A 206 10.16 -18.31 -30.00
N LYS A 207 10.57 -17.19 -29.40
CA LYS A 207 9.78 -15.96 -29.33
C LYS A 207 10.32 -14.98 -30.37
N GLN A 208 9.50 -14.63 -31.34
CA GLN A 208 9.83 -13.54 -32.28
C GLN A 208 10.01 -12.25 -31.51
N ARG A 209 11.06 -11.50 -31.86
CA ARG A 209 11.24 -10.13 -31.36
C ARG A 209 10.00 -9.32 -31.71
N PRO A 210 9.51 -8.46 -30.80
CA PRO A 210 8.43 -7.56 -31.16
C PRO A 210 8.87 -6.66 -32.33
N ASP A 211 7.93 -6.35 -33.21
CA ASP A 211 8.19 -5.52 -34.41
C ASP A 211 8.70 -4.11 -34.07
N SER A 212 8.58 -3.70 -32.82
CA SER A 212 9.06 -2.42 -32.32
C SER A 212 9.91 -2.61 -31.06
N TYR A 213 11.13 -2.14 -31.12
CA TYR A 213 12.08 -2.09 -30.01
C TYR A 213 12.21 -0.65 -29.54
N VAL A 214 11.87 -0.38 -28.30
CA VAL A 214 12.00 0.96 -27.71
C VAL A 214 12.92 0.86 -26.49
N ASP A 215 14.06 1.57 -26.55
CA ASP A 215 14.87 1.91 -25.41
C ASP A 215 14.75 3.42 -25.22
N ALA A 216 14.11 3.83 -24.14
CA ALA A 216 13.81 5.22 -23.88
C ALA A 216 14.21 5.64 -22.48
N GLN A 217 14.78 6.84 -22.39
CA GLN A 217 15.11 7.46 -21.13
C GLN A 217 14.55 8.88 -21.06
N VAL A 218 13.86 9.17 -19.96
CA VAL A 218 13.43 10.53 -19.59
C VAL A 218 14.14 10.92 -18.31
N ARG A 219 14.79 12.10 -18.30
CA ARG A 219 15.58 12.53 -17.15
C ARG A 219 14.72 12.91 -15.95
N THR A 220 13.68 13.68 -16.18
CA THR A 220 12.79 14.20 -15.10
C THR A 220 11.41 14.46 -15.65
N VAL A 221 10.40 14.13 -14.85
CA VAL A 221 9.02 14.55 -15.04
C VAL A 221 8.59 15.26 -13.77
N GLU A 222 8.09 16.47 -13.89
CA GLU A 222 7.54 17.27 -12.81
C GLU A 222 6.14 17.75 -13.20
N VAL A 223 5.18 17.57 -12.31
CA VAL A 223 3.80 18.02 -12.48
C VAL A 223 3.44 18.86 -11.26
N ASN A 224 3.05 20.12 -11.51
CA ASN A 224 2.66 21.09 -10.49
C ASN A 224 1.15 21.32 -10.52
#